data_f0f088de92770e08aaf5d9093d7c692c
#
_entry.id   f0f088de92770e08aaf5d9093d7c692c
#
_cell.length_a   1.000
_cell.length_b   1.000
_cell.length_c   1.000
_cell.angle_alpha   90.00
_cell.angle_beta   90.00
_cell.angle_gamma   90.00
#
_symmetry.space_group_name_H-M   'P 1'
#
loop_
_entity.id
_entity.type
_entity.pdbx_description
1 polymer ?
#
loop_
_entity_poly.entity_id
_entity_poly.type
_entity_poly.pdbx_seq_one_letter_code
_entity_poly.pdbx_strand_id
1 'polypeptide(L)'
;ETAPDMQLPPPSKIKRYLKYLPYLPKTIWFNFHYLPYRQAVKLPIILYKPKLKKCKGKVQIDAPIKSGMICLGVPIVSIYPNAGISWEHRGTIRFQGKCIIGNNSYISTGASSTLNIGHNFNATTTLKLVCYHAISFGQDVLIGWDNLFCDTDFHACVKMDGEKSRGYAPIKIGNNNWFAMKCMTLKNTHTPDFCIVGAGSLLIKDYSAYPKHCLIAGQPAVFIKAGIYRDPENDTIEYK
;
A
#
# COMPACT_ATOMS: atom_id res chain seq x y z
N GLU A 1 18.89 -5.41 42.92
CA GLU A 1 18.93 -4.08 42.30
C GLU A 1 19.08 -4.27 40.80
N THR A 2 18.00 -4.16 40.10
CA THR A 2 17.98 -4.17 38.62
C THR A 2 18.32 -2.75 38.11
N ALA A 3 19.35 -2.66 37.26
CA ALA A 3 19.75 -1.42 36.65
C ALA A 3 18.57 -0.79 35.90
N PRO A 4 18.38 0.56 35.98
CA PRO A 4 17.30 1.22 35.26
C PRO A 4 17.51 1.11 33.76
N ASP A 5 16.46 0.68 33.04
CA ASP A 5 16.40 0.70 31.56
C ASP A 5 16.77 2.09 31.04
N MET A 6 17.91 2.17 30.38
CA MET A 6 18.39 3.41 29.72
C MET A 6 17.55 3.67 28.50
N GLN A 7 16.40 4.32 28.67
CA GLN A 7 15.61 4.83 27.55
C GLN A 7 16.45 5.91 26.84
N LEU A 8 16.94 5.57 25.65
CA LEU A 8 17.57 6.57 24.78
C LEU A 8 16.57 7.69 24.50
N PRO A 9 16.95 8.97 24.67
CA PRO A 9 16.05 10.07 24.36
C PRO A 9 15.61 9.99 22.89
N PRO A 10 14.34 10.30 22.58
CA PRO A 10 13.86 10.25 21.20
C PRO A 10 14.73 11.16 20.32
N PRO A 11 15.13 10.69 19.14
CA PRO A 11 16.00 11.49 18.26
C PRO A 11 15.36 12.87 18.02
N SER A 12 16.17 13.93 18.19
CA SER A 12 15.70 15.29 17.99
C SER A 12 14.95 15.41 16.66
N LYS A 13 13.85 16.17 16.61
CA LYS A 13 13.02 16.34 15.40
C LYS A 13 13.87 16.63 14.17
N ILE A 14 14.97 17.39 14.31
CA ILE A 14 15.93 17.73 13.25
C ILE A 14 16.60 16.49 12.67
N LYS A 15 17.12 15.56 13.51
CA LYS A 15 17.76 14.31 13.03
C LYS A 15 16.79 13.43 12.23
N ARG A 16 15.51 13.48 12.57
CA ARG A 16 14.46 12.71 11.88
C ARG A 16 14.25 13.17 10.43
N TYR A 17 14.45 14.47 10.12
CA TYR A 17 14.28 15.03 8.79
C TYR A 17 15.57 15.01 7.95
N LEU A 18 16.75 15.04 8.56
CA LEU A 18 18.04 15.01 7.87
C LEU A 18 18.19 13.83 6.92
N LYS A 19 17.62 12.67 7.27
CA LYS A 19 17.66 11.45 6.42
C LYS A 19 16.96 11.59 5.07
N TYR A 20 16.10 12.62 4.89
CA TYR A 20 15.39 12.88 3.64
C TYR A 20 16.12 13.87 2.74
N LEU A 21 17.08 14.65 3.26
CA LEU A 21 17.81 15.67 2.51
C LEU A 21 18.44 15.14 1.21
N PRO A 22 19.11 13.98 1.16
CA PRO A 22 19.70 13.47 -0.07
C PRO A 22 18.66 13.19 -1.17
N TYR A 23 17.40 13.04 -0.82
CA TYR A 23 16.30 12.73 -1.75
C TYR A 23 15.40 13.93 -2.05
N LEU A 24 15.70 15.08 -1.46
CA LEU A 24 14.93 16.32 -1.65
C LEU A 24 14.88 16.76 -3.12
N PRO A 25 15.96 16.74 -3.90
CA PRO A 25 15.90 17.09 -5.33
C PRO A 25 14.92 16.21 -6.11
N LYS A 26 14.93 14.88 -5.88
CA LYS A 26 13.97 13.95 -6.50
C LYS A 26 12.54 14.15 -5.98
N THR A 27 12.38 14.49 -4.72
CA THR A 27 11.07 14.82 -4.13
C THR A 27 10.48 16.06 -4.77
N ILE A 28 11.25 17.14 -4.91
CA ILE A 28 10.83 18.37 -5.60
C ILE A 28 10.43 18.04 -7.04
N TRP A 29 11.36 17.44 -7.80
CA TRP A 29 11.09 17.05 -9.19
C TRP A 29 9.81 16.23 -9.32
N PHE A 30 9.59 15.23 -8.48
CA PHE A 30 8.43 14.34 -8.53
C PHE A 30 7.10 15.08 -8.31
N ASN A 31 7.07 16.00 -7.34
CA ASN A 31 5.88 16.81 -7.08
C ASN A 31 5.56 17.73 -8.28
N PHE A 32 6.56 18.43 -8.82
CA PHE A 32 6.35 19.32 -9.97
C PHE A 32 6.10 18.56 -11.28
N HIS A 33 6.58 17.33 -11.41
CA HIS A 33 6.33 16.49 -12.57
C HIS A 33 4.88 15.99 -12.64
N TYR A 34 4.29 15.65 -11.50
CA TYR A 34 2.97 15.02 -11.45
C TYR A 34 1.83 15.95 -11.06
N LEU A 35 2.08 16.98 -10.29
CA LEU A 35 1.03 17.78 -9.67
C LEU A 35 0.96 19.19 -10.24
N PRO A 36 -0.24 19.80 -10.26
CA PRO A 36 -0.37 21.23 -10.57
C PRO A 36 0.50 22.08 -9.62
N TYR A 37 1.05 23.19 -10.13
CA TYR A 37 1.95 24.08 -9.40
C TYR A 37 1.48 24.42 -7.98
N ARG A 38 0.19 24.79 -7.82
CA ARG A 38 -0.40 25.14 -6.51
C ARG A 38 -0.36 24.01 -5.49
N GLN A 39 -0.32 22.75 -5.94
CA GLN A 39 -0.16 21.58 -5.09
C GLN A 39 1.32 21.25 -4.89
N ALA A 40 2.10 21.26 -5.96
CA ALA A 40 3.51 20.88 -5.99
C ALA A 40 4.38 21.71 -5.03
N VAL A 41 4.15 23.01 -4.93
CA VAL A 41 4.90 23.92 -4.03
C VAL A 41 4.75 23.58 -2.55
N LYS A 42 3.67 22.88 -2.17
CA LYS A 42 3.45 22.39 -0.81
C LYS A 42 4.17 21.07 -0.52
N LEU A 43 4.82 20.47 -1.51
CA LEU A 43 5.52 19.18 -1.41
C LEU A 43 4.70 18.12 -0.68
N PRO A 44 3.48 17.78 -1.16
CA PRO A 44 2.65 16.78 -0.47
C PRO A 44 3.22 15.37 -0.51
N ILE A 45 4.05 15.04 -1.51
CA ILE A 45 4.65 13.72 -1.65
C ILE A 45 6.11 13.77 -1.26
N ILE A 46 6.50 13.00 -0.26
CA ILE A 46 7.89 12.84 0.20
C ILE A 46 8.42 11.47 -0.23
N LEU A 47 9.59 11.47 -0.86
CA LEU A 47 10.24 10.26 -1.31
C LEU A 47 11.44 9.90 -0.43
N TYR A 48 11.63 8.62 -0.19
CA TYR A 48 12.82 8.10 0.46
C TYR A 48 13.47 7.01 -0.41
N LYS A 49 14.77 7.17 -0.71
CA LYS A 49 15.54 6.29 -1.62
C LYS A 49 14.78 5.92 -2.91
N PRO A 50 14.24 6.88 -3.68
CA PRO A 50 13.41 6.56 -4.83
C PRO A 50 14.23 6.02 -6.00
N LYS A 51 13.78 4.89 -6.55
CA LYS A 51 14.24 4.30 -7.81
C LYS A 51 13.16 4.57 -8.87
N LEU A 52 13.23 5.73 -9.52
CA LEU A 52 12.25 6.17 -10.52
C LEU A 52 12.61 5.58 -11.89
N LYS A 53 11.92 4.52 -12.31
CA LYS A 53 12.20 3.81 -13.58
C LYS A 53 11.39 4.37 -14.75
N LYS A 54 10.09 4.56 -14.54
CA LYS A 54 9.18 5.19 -15.52
C LYS A 54 8.23 6.11 -14.78
N CYS A 55 8.03 7.32 -15.33
CA CYS A 55 7.21 8.37 -14.74
C CYS A 55 6.32 9.01 -15.83
N LYS A 56 5.55 8.17 -16.56
CA LYS A 56 4.72 8.63 -17.70
C LYS A 56 3.24 8.78 -17.36
N GLY A 57 2.79 8.27 -16.23
CA GLY A 57 1.40 8.27 -15.80
C GLY A 57 0.92 9.59 -15.20
N LYS A 58 -0.28 9.57 -14.62
CA LYS A 58 -0.90 10.70 -13.92
C LYS A 58 -1.02 10.41 -12.44
N VAL A 59 -0.67 11.37 -11.59
CA VAL A 59 -0.90 11.32 -10.14
C VAL A 59 -1.87 12.42 -9.77
N GLN A 60 -2.92 12.07 -9.02
CA GLN A 60 -3.96 13.00 -8.55
C GLN A 60 -4.08 12.88 -7.03
N ILE A 61 -4.33 13.99 -6.36
CA ILE A 61 -4.61 14.03 -4.92
C ILE A 61 -5.98 14.68 -4.75
N ASP A 62 -6.95 13.86 -4.37
CA ASP A 62 -8.36 14.25 -4.21
C ASP A 62 -8.65 14.56 -2.72
N ALA A 63 -7.80 15.41 -2.10
CA ALA A 63 -7.90 15.81 -0.70
C ALA A 63 -7.26 17.18 -0.47
N PRO A 64 -7.56 17.87 0.63
CA PRO A 64 -6.86 19.08 1.03
C PRO A 64 -5.35 18.83 1.16
N ILE A 65 -4.56 19.62 0.42
CA ILE A 65 -3.11 19.40 0.32
C ILE A 65 -2.40 19.86 1.58
N LYS A 66 -1.67 18.93 2.20
CA LYS A 66 -0.74 19.18 3.32
C LYS A 66 0.65 18.67 2.95
N SER A 67 1.68 19.39 3.38
CA SER A 67 3.08 18.96 3.16
C SER A 67 3.33 17.58 3.78
N GLY A 68 3.95 16.69 3.02
CA GLY A 68 4.34 15.35 3.47
C GLY A 68 3.17 14.41 3.82
N MET A 69 1.97 14.67 3.31
CA MET A 69 0.81 13.80 3.56
C MET A 69 0.92 12.43 2.89
N ILE A 70 1.74 12.33 1.87
CA ILE A 70 2.04 11.08 1.16
C ILE A 70 3.53 10.80 1.31
N CYS A 71 3.89 9.69 1.93
CA CYS A 71 5.27 9.28 2.17
C CYS A 71 5.55 7.94 1.49
N LEU A 72 6.50 7.91 0.56
CA LEU A 72 6.81 6.73 -0.23
C LEU A 72 8.24 6.25 0.02
N GLY A 73 8.39 4.97 0.39
CA GLY A 73 9.65 4.31 0.64
C GLY A 73 10.24 4.54 2.02
N VAL A 74 9.47 5.08 2.97
CA VAL A 74 9.98 5.48 4.30
C VAL A 74 10.40 4.27 5.15
N PRO A 75 11.50 4.35 5.90
CA PRO A 75 11.97 3.25 6.76
C PRO A 75 11.13 3.20 8.04
N ILE A 76 10.10 2.35 8.05
CA ILE A 76 9.21 2.13 9.20
C ILE A 76 9.71 0.93 10.02
N VAL A 77 10.08 -0.16 9.33
CA VAL A 77 10.48 -1.43 9.94
C VAL A 77 12.00 -1.60 9.79
N SER A 78 12.72 -1.59 10.91
CA SER A 78 14.20 -1.56 10.93
C SER A 78 14.86 -2.87 10.54
N ILE A 79 14.19 -4.02 10.72
CA ILE A 79 14.76 -5.36 10.41
C ILE A 79 14.83 -5.62 8.89
N TYR A 80 14.12 -4.85 8.08
CA TYR A 80 14.18 -4.99 6.63
C TYR A 80 15.28 -4.12 6.00
N PRO A 81 15.90 -4.59 4.90
CA PRO A 81 16.85 -3.77 4.15
C PRO A 81 16.22 -2.46 3.73
N ASN A 82 16.96 -1.36 3.84
CA ASN A 82 16.45 -0.03 3.56
C ASN A 82 16.65 0.34 2.09
N ALA A 83 15.82 -0.22 1.18
CA ALA A 83 15.90 -0.02 -0.26
C ALA A 83 14.96 1.07 -0.82
N GLY A 84 14.10 1.66 0.03
CA GLY A 84 13.20 2.75 -0.36
C GLY A 84 12.03 2.29 -1.23
N ILE A 85 11.70 3.05 -2.29
CA ILE A 85 10.58 2.78 -3.20
C ILE A 85 11.07 2.60 -4.64
N SER A 86 10.59 1.57 -5.32
CA SER A 86 10.73 1.40 -6.77
C SER A 86 9.43 1.83 -7.46
N TRP A 87 9.55 2.74 -8.43
CA TRP A 87 8.42 3.37 -9.07
C TRP A 87 8.49 3.20 -10.59
N GLU A 88 7.53 2.49 -11.13
CA GLU A 88 7.30 2.35 -12.56
C GLU A 88 5.83 2.65 -12.86
N HIS A 89 5.54 3.88 -13.27
CA HIS A 89 4.18 4.38 -13.38
C HIS A 89 3.85 4.86 -14.79
N ARG A 90 2.72 4.38 -15.34
CA ARG A 90 2.23 4.71 -16.66
C ARG A 90 0.73 5.06 -16.70
N GLY A 91 -0.07 4.57 -15.75
CA GLY A 91 -1.53 4.73 -15.69
C GLY A 91 -1.96 5.95 -14.91
N THR A 92 -2.97 5.79 -14.07
CA THR A 92 -3.45 6.83 -13.16
C THR A 92 -3.41 6.34 -11.73
N ILE A 93 -2.77 7.11 -10.84
CA ILE A 93 -2.81 6.87 -9.39
C ILE A 93 -3.57 8.03 -8.75
N ARG A 94 -4.57 7.72 -7.91
CA ARG A 94 -5.33 8.68 -7.13
C ARG A 94 -5.14 8.43 -5.65
N PHE A 95 -4.72 9.47 -4.92
CA PHE A 95 -4.64 9.47 -3.47
C PHE A 95 -5.80 10.27 -2.89
N GLN A 96 -6.63 9.63 -2.09
CA GLN A 96 -7.78 10.27 -1.44
C GLN A 96 -7.43 10.86 -0.06
N GLY A 97 -6.16 11.01 0.24
CA GLY A 97 -5.69 11.62 1.49
C GLY A 97 -4.31 11.16 1.91
N LYS A 98 -4.13 11.02 3.22
CA LYS A 98 -2.87 10.56 3.82
C LYS A 98 -2.53 9.15 3.35
N CYS A 99 -1.27 8.93 2.97
CA CYS A 99 -0.76 7.63 2.53
C CYS A 99 0.68 7.43 2.99
N ILE A 100 0.97 6.25 3.54
CA ILE A 100 2.32 5.86 3.90
C ILE A 100 2.61 4.50 3.24
N ILE A 101 3.68 4.46 2.44
CA ILE A 101 4.21 3.21 1.89
C ILE A 101 5.66 3.08 2.35
N GLY A 102 5.93 2.05 3.13
CA GLY A 102 7.23 1.78 3.72
C GLY A 102 8.29 1.34 2.72
N ASN A 103 9.50 1.14 3.25
CA ASN A 103 10.67 0.76 2.47
C ASN A 103 10.55 -0.62 1.81
N ASN A 104 11.44 -0.90 0.85
CA ASN A 104 11.46 -2.09 -0.01
C ASN A 104 10.18 -2.30 -0.82
N SER A 105 9.38 -1.25 -1.03
CA SER A 105 8.13 -1.36 -1.75
C SER A 105 8.29 -1.09 -3.24
N TYR A 106 7.42 -1.69 -4.03
CA TYR A 106 7.44 -1.64 -5.49
C TYR A 106 6.05 -1.31 -5.99
N ILE A 107 5.94 -0.28 -6.84
CA ILE A 107 4.72 0.08 -7.54
C ILE A 107 4.98 -0.01 -9.03
N SER A 108 4.22 -0.85 -9.71
CA SER A 108 4.22 -0.96 -11.18
C SER A 108 2.79 -0.82 -11.69
N THR A 109 2.58 0.09 -12.66
CA THR A 109 1.25 0.34 -13.22
C THR A 109 1.27 0.31 -14.74
N GLY A 110 0.26 -0.32 -15.34
CA GLY A 110 0.02 -0.34 -16.79
C GLY A 110 -0.53 0.99 -17.32
N ALA A 111 -0.44 1.22 -18.63
CA ALA A 111 -0.80 2.50 -19.26
C ALA A 111 -2.28 2.87 -19.12
N SER A 112 -3.17 1.90 -19.13
CA SER A 112 -4.63 2.09 -18.99
C SER A 112 -5.15 1.79 -17.58
N SER A 113 -4.26 1.53 -16.61
CA SER A 113 -4.66 1.15 -15.27
C SER A 113 -5.08 2.32 -14.40
N THR A 114 -5.90 2.01 -13.39
CA THR A 114 -6.30 2.95 -12.35
C THR A 114 -6.04 2.35 -10.97
N LEU A 115 -5.20 3.02 -10.19
CA LEU A 115 -4.92 2.69 -8.80
C LEU A 115 -5.52 3.78 -7.91
N ASN A 116 -6.53 3.42 -7.09
CA ASN A 116 -7.13 4.31 -6.12
C ASN A 116 -6.66 3.91 -4.72
N ILE A 117 -6.12 4.86 -3.98
CA ILE A 117 -5.64 4.67 -2.60
C ILE A 117 -6.47 5.56 -1.68
N GLY A 118 -7.28 4.94 -0.84
CA GLY A 118 -8.15 5.62 0.12
C GLY A 118 -7.38 6.43 1.17
N HIS A 119 -8.12 7.22 1.94
CA HIS A 119 -7.53 8.02 3.02
C HIS A 119 -6.89 7.13 4.08
N ASN A 120 -5.77 7.61 4.66
CA ASN A 120 -5.04 6.96 5.75
C ASN A 120 -4.57 5.52 5.45
N PHE A 121 -4.20 5.29 4.19
CA PHE A 121 -3.58 4.03 3.76
C PHE A 121 -2.17 3.89 4.37
N ASN A 122 -1.88 2.74 4.93
CA ASN A 122 -0.57 2.44 5.51
C ASN A 122 -0.09 1.04 5.09
N ALA A 123 0.98 0.98 4.32
CA ALA A 123 1.72 -0.24 4.04
C ALA A 123 3.09 -0.18 4.73
N THR A 124 3.34 -1.07 5.67
CA THR A 124 4.48 -0.94 6.60
C THR A 124 5.82 -1.20 5.94
N THR A 125 5.97 -2.25 5.13
CA THR A 125 7.20 -2.53 4.36
C THR A 125 6.97 -3.60 3.30
N THR A 126 7.80 -3.61 2.27
CA THR A 126 7.89 -4.65 1.23
C THR A 126 6.54 -4.93 0.54
N LEU A 127 5.76 -3.85 0.29
CA LEU A 127 4.57 -3.94 -0.53
C LEU A 127 4.97 -4.10 -2.01
N LYS A 128 4.45 -5.14 -2.67
CA LYS A 128 4.52 -5.31 -4.13
C LYS A 128 3.15 -5.01 -4.70
N LEU A 129 3.02 -3.90 -5.41
CA LEU A 129 1.75 -3.45 -5.99
C LEU A 129 1.86 -3.36 -7.50
N VAL A 130 1.17 -4.28 -8.16
CA VAL A 130 1.17 -4.49 -9.61
C VAL A 130 -0.24 -4.26 -10.12
N CYS A 131 -0.49 -3.05 -10.65
CA CYS A 131 -1.80 -2.63 -11.13
C CYS A 131 -1.76 -2.38 -12.63
N TYR A 132 -2.29 -3.29 -13.40
CA TYR A 132 -2.34 -3.18 -14.86
C TYR A 132 -3.75 -3.02 -15.40
N HIS A 133 -4.76 -3.18 -14.55
CA HIS A 133 -6.16 -2.95 -14.84
C HIS A 133 -6.78 -1.97 -13.82
N ALA A 134 -7.19 -2.45 -12.64
CA ALA A 134 -7.79 -1.61 -11.62
C ALA A 134 -7.59 -2.18 -10.20
N ILE A 135 -6.99 -1.39 -9.31
CA ILE A 135 -6.92 -1.72 -7.89
C ILE A 135 -7.46 -0.54 -7.09
N SER A 136 -8.35 -0.81 -6.14
CA SER A 136 -8.86 0.19 -5.22
C SER A 136 -8.75 -0.28 -3.78
N PHE A 137 -8.22 0.61 -2.93
CA PHE A 137 -8.22 0.45 -1.48
C PHE A 137 -9.17 1.46 -0.86
N GLY A 138 -10.00 1.01 0.07
CA GLY A 138 -10.82 1.88 0.90
C GLY A 138 -9.98 2.75 1.85
N GLN A 139 -10.63 3.48 2.75
CA GLN A 139 -9.96 4.25 3.78
C GLN A 139 -9.50 3.37 4.96
N ASP A 140 -8.49 3.85 5.71
CA ASP A 140 -7.97 3.21 6.92
C ASP A 140 -7.46 1.78 6.72
N VAL A 141 -6.94 1.48 5.53
CA VAL A 141 -6.37 0.17 5.19
C VAL A 141 -4.94 0.06 5.72
N LEU A 142 -4.67 -1.01 6.48
CA LEU A 142 -3.34 -1.38 6.95
C LEU A 142 -2.83 -2.62 6.23
N ILE A 143 -1.68 -2.50 5.60
CA ILE A 143 -0.98 -3.61 4.94
C ILE A 143 0.29 -3.94 5.74
N GLY A 144 0.36 -5.15 6.25
CA GLY A 144 1.53 -5.71 6.93
C GLY A 144 2.70 -5.97 5.97
N TRP A 145 3.64 -6.81 6.39
CA TRP A 145 4.89 -7.03 5.67
C TRP A 145 4.75 -8.02 4.52
N ASP A 146 5.54 -7.83 3.45
CA ASP A 146 5.71 -8.76 2.32
C ASP A 146 4.42 -9.08 1.55
N ASN A 147 3.48 -8.14 1.47
CA ASN A 147 2.23 -8.34 0.75
C ASN A 147 2.38 -8.08 -0.75
N LEU A 148 1.67 -8.88 -1.57
CA LEU A 148 1.54 -8.72 -3.01
C LEU A 148 0.08 -8.47 -3.40
N PHE A 149 -0.14 -7.44 -4.23
CA PHE A 149 -1.40 -7.21 -4.95
C PHE A 149 -1.11 -7.20 -6.45
N CYS A 150 -1.79 -8.08 -7.22
CA CYS A 150 -1.61 -8.21 -8.65
C CYS A 150 -2.94 -8.48 -9.36
N ASP A 151 -3.38 -7.57 -10.21
CA ASP A 151 -4.67 -7.61 -10.91
C ASP A 151 -4.62 -8.26 -12.29
N THR A 152 -3.48 -8.85 -12.67
CA THR A 152 -3.25 -9.42 -14.00
C THR A 152 -2.40 -10.68 -13.95
N ASP A 153 -2.65 -11.61 -14.87
CA ASP A 153 -1.80 -12.79 -15.09
C ASP A 153 -0.60 -12.48 -16.00
N PHE A 154 -0.57 -11.34 -16.70
CA PHE A 154 0.37 -10.96 -17.76
C PHE A 154 0.36 -11.86 -18.99
N HIS A 155 -0.14 -13.08 -18.87
CA HIS A 155 -0.15 -14.08 -19.94
C HIS A 155 -1.57 -14.46 -20.30
N ALA A 156 -1.80 -14.71 -21.59
CA ALA A 156 -3.08 -15.22 -22.08
C ALA A 156 -3.16 -16.74 -21.87
N CYS A 157 -4.25 -17.20 -21.30
CA CYS A 157 -4.60 -18.62 -21.25
C CYS A 157 -5.73 -18.89 -22.24
N VAL A 158 -5.67 -20.05 -22.90
CA VAL A 158 -6.68 -20.52 -23.84
C VAL A 158 -7.27 -21.83 -23.30
N LYS A 159 -8.60 -21.92 -23.27
CA LYS A 159 -9.31 -23.14 -22.92
C LYS A 159 -9.20 -24.17 -24.05
N MET A 160 -9.50 -25.43 -23.76
CA MET A 160 -9.45 -26.52 -24.77
C MET A 160 -10.44 -26.31 -25.91
N ASP A 161 -11.50 -25.53 -25.71
CA ASP A 161 -12.48 -25.12 -26.74
C ASP A 161 -12.03 -23.92 -27.58
N GLY A 162 -10.82 -23.39 -27.33
CA GLY A 162 -10.26 -22.26 -28.05
C GLY A 162 -10.64 -20.88 -27.46
N GLU A 163 -11.49 -20.80 -26.44
CA GLU A 163 -11.84 -19.56 -25.78
C GLU A 163 -10.65 -18.99 -24.99
N LYS A 164 -10.31 -17.71 -25.21
CA LYS A 164 -9.28 -17.02 -24.46
C LYS A 164 -9.81 -16.55 -23.10
N SER A 165 -9.11 -16.89 -22.02
CA SER A 165 -9.44 -16.36 -20.70
C SER A 165 -9.11 -14.87 -20.60
N ARG A 166 -9.92 -14.13 -19.85
CA ARG A 166 -9.61 -12.75 -19.48
C ARG A 166 -8.54 -12.77 -18.39
N GLY A 167 -7.28 -12.49 -18.75
CA GLY A 167 -6.13 -12.56 -17.85
C GLY A 167 -6.05 -11.43 -16.81
N TYR A 168 -7.11 -10.64 -16.57
CA TYR A 168 -7.15 -9.54 -15.60
C TYR A 168 -8.56 -9.32 -15.06
N ALA A 169 -8.65 -8.82 -13.83
CA ALA A 169 -9.89 -8.39 -13.21
C ALA A 169 -9.58 -7.42 -12.05
N PRO A 170 -10.51 -6.54 -11.65
CA PRO A 170 -10.26 -5.56 -10.61
C PRO A 170 -10.02 -6.21 -9.24
N ILE A 171 -9.24 -5.52 -8.41
CA ILE A 171 -9.12 -5.78 -6.97
C ILE A 171 -9.79 -4.63 -6.23
N LYS A 172 -10.71 -4.94 -5.29
CA LYS A 172 -11.43 -3.96 -4.48
C LYS A 172 -11.31 -4.32 -3.01
N ILE A 173 -10.56 -3.52 -2.26
CA ILE A 173 -10.37 -3.70 -0.82
C ILE A 173 -11.26 -2.74 -0.08
N GLY A 174 -12.09 -3.26 0.83
CA GLY A 174 -13.01 -2.48 1.65
C GLY A 174 -12.31 -1.54 2.63
N ASN A 175 -13.10 -0.71 3.33
CA ASN A 175 -12.58 0.19 4.36
C ASN A 175 -12.12 -0.57 5.59
N ASN A 176 -11.17 0.00 6.35
CA ASN A 176 -10.69 -0.54 7.63
C ASN A 176 -10.19 -1.99 7.53
N ASN A 177 -9.69 -2.40 6.38
CA ASN A 177 -9.14 -3.74 6.21
C ASN A 177 -7.72 -3.80 6.78
N TRP A 178 -7.38 -4.93 7.38
CA TRP A 178 -6.03 -5.24 7.82
C TRP A 178 -5.54 -6.53 7.16
N PHE A 179 -4.49 -6.42 6.36
CA PHE A 179 -3.76 -7.55 5.81
C PHE A 179 -2.55 -7.84 6.71
N ALA A 180 -2.48 -9.02 7.28
CA ALA A 180 -1.31 -9.47 8.01
C ALA A 180 -0.12 -9.67 7.05
N MET A 181 0.96 -10.30 7.49
CA MET A 181 2.14 -10.48 6.65
C MET A 181 1.97 -11.55 5.56
N LYS A 182 2.70 -11.40 4.45
CA LYS A 182 2.86 -12.42 3.38
C LYS A 182 1.57 -12.85 2.71
N CYS A 183 0.58 -11.97 2.60
CA CYS A 183 -0.63 -12.27 1.84
C CYS A 183 -0.40 -12.01 0.34
N MET A 184 -1.03 -12.83 -0.48
CA MET A 184 -1.08 -12.68 -1.92
C MET A 184 -2.52 -12.42 -2.35
N THR A 185 -2.76 -11.25 -2.94
CA THR A 185 -4.08 -10.81 -3.40
C THR A 185 -4.06 -10.70 -4.92
N LEU A 186 -4.79 -11.57 -5.58
CA LEU A 186 -4.82 -11.65 -7.03
C LEU A 186 -6.11 -11.06 -7.61
N LYS A 187 -6.15 -11.00 -8.93
CA LYS A 187 -7.29 -10.46 -9.69
C LYS A 187 -8.63 -11.04 -9.21
N ASN A 188 -9.69 -10.24 -9.35
CA ASN A 188 -11.05 -10.57 -8.93
C ASN A 188 -11.25 -10.68 -7.40
N THR A 189 -10.31 -10.20 -6.60
CA THR A 189 -10.46 -10.15 -5.14
C THR A 189 -11.26 -8.91 -4.75
N HIS A 190 -12.39 -9.13 -4.05
CA HIS A 190 -13.13 -8.07 -3.38
C HIS A 190 -13.26 -8.44 -1.89
N THR A 191 -13.01 -7.51 -0.97
CA THR A 191 -13.18 -7.74 0.47
C THR A 191 -14.24 -6.82 1.05
N PRO A 192 -15.02 -7.27 2.05
CA PRO A 192 -15.94 -6.38 2.77
C PRO A 192 -15.18 -5.38 3.63
N ASP A 193 -15.88 -4.38 4.18
CA ASP A 193 -15.31 -3.48 5.18
C ASP A 193 -14.95 -4.21 6.47
N PHE A 194 -13.94 -3.69 7.20
CA PHE A 194 -13.46 -4.24 8.49
C PHE A 194 -13.03 -5.70 8.39
N CYS A 195 -12.46 -6.10 7.25
CA CYS A 195 -11.98 -7.46 7.06
C CYS A 195 -10.52 -7.58 7.54
N ILE A 196 -10.25 -8.61 8.34
CA ILE A 196 -8.89 -9.04 8.67
C ILE A 196 -8.51 -10.18 7.73
N VAL A 197 -7.35 -10.06 7.10
CA VAL A 197 -6.75 -11.11 6.28
C VAL A 197 -5.58 -11.73 7.04
N GLY A 198 -5.72 -12.99 7.43
CA GLY A 198 -4.70 -13.74 8.19
C GLY A 198 -3.40 -13.89 7.42
N ALA A 199 -2.27 -14.01 8.14
CA ALA A 199 -0.95 -14.13 7.54
C ALA A 199 -0.85 -15.30 6.55
N GLY A 200 -0.08 -15.10 5.46
CA GLY A 200 0.15 -16.13 4.44
C GLY A 200 -1.06 -16.46 3.57
N SER A 201 -2.13 -15.66 3.61
CA SER A 201 -3.36 -15.98 2.87
C SER A 201 -3.23 -15.72 1.36
N LEU A 202 -3.90 -16.57 0.58
CA LEU A 202 -4.06 -16.42 -0.88
C LEU A 202 -5.49 -16.03 -1.21
N LEU A 203 -5.70 -14.79 -1.67
CA LEU A 203 -7.00 -14.26 -2.07
C LEU A 203 -7.13 -14.29 -3.59
N ILE A 204 -8.14 -15.01 -4.10
CA ILE A 204 -8.34 -15.26 -5.54
C ILE A 204 -9.80 -15.13 -6.00
N LYS A 205 -10.69 -14.64 -5.14
CA LYS A 205 -12.13 -14.55 -5.45
C LYS A 205 -12.78 -13.33 -4.82
N ASP A 206 -14.04 -13.13 -5.10
CA ASP A 206 -14.88 -12.15 -4.43
C ASP A 206 -15.31 -12.66 -3.05
N TYR A 207 -14.96 -11.91 -2.00
CA TYR A 207 -15.33 -12.15 -0.60
C TYR A 207 -16.36 -11.12 -0.09
N SER A 208 -16.86 -10.23 -0.94
CA SER A 208 -17.76 -9.14 -0.53
C SER A 208 -19.10 -9.62 0.04
N ALA A 209 -19.50 -10.86 -0.26
CA ALA A 209 -20.67 -11.50 0.34
C ALA A 209 -20.50 -11.90 1.82
N TYR A 210 -19.25 -11.91 2.33
CA TYR A 210 -19.03 -12.16 3.76
C TYR A 210 -19.44 -10.95 4.61
N PRO A 211 -19.83 -11.18 5.87
CA PRO A 211 -20.21 -10.06 6.74
C PRO A 211 -19.03 -9.12 6.96
N LYS A 212 -19.34 -7.84 7.20
CA LYS A 212 -18.36 -6.90 7.76
C LYS A 212 -17.85 -7.41 9.11
N HIS A 213 -16.67 -6.94 9.54
CA HIS A 213 -16.02 -7.39 10.79
C HIS A 213 -15.77 -8.89 10.78
N CYS A 214 -15.03 -9.36 9.78
CA CYS A 214 -14.71 -10.78 9.62
C CYS A 214 -13.21 -11.03 9.50
N LEU A 215 -12.83 -12.28 9.78
CA LEU A 215 -11.53 -12.83 9.50
C LEU A 215 -11.63 -13.81 8.33
N ILE A 216 -10.79 -13.63 7.32
CA ILE A 216 -10.55 -14.59 6.25
C ILE A 216 -9.08 -15.01 6.29
N ALA A 217 -8.79 -16.28 6.03
CA ALA A 217 -7.42 -16.79 6.03
C ALA A 217 -7.30 -18.10 5.23
N GLY A 218 -6.06 -18.45 4.90
CA GLY A 218 -5.74 -19.73 4.28
C GLY A 218 -5.30 -19.65 2.81
N GLN A 219 -5.00 -20.79 2.20
CA GLN A 219 -4.53 -20.93 0.81
C GLN A 219 -5.34 -22.05 0.10
N PRO A 220 -6.40 -21.69 -0.65
CA PRO A 220 -7.01 -20.35 -0.81
C PRO A 220 -7.70 -19.84 0.45
N ALA A 221 -7.83 -18.52 0.56
CA ALA A 221 -8.47 -17.89 1.72
C ALA A 221 -9.97 -18.26 1.78
N VAL A 222 -10.43 -18.53 2.99
CA VAL A 222 -11.83 -18.85 3.32
C VAL A 222 -12.29 -18.04 4.52
N PHE A 223 -13.59 -17.95 4.72
CA PHE A 223 -14.17 -17.34 5.92
C PHE A 223 -13.79 -18.16 7.17
N ILE A 224 -13.33 -17.49 8.21
CA ILE A 224 -12.95 -18.11 9.49
C ILE A 224 -13.98 -17.77 10.56
N LYS A 225 -14.27 -16.47 10.78
CA LYS A 225 -15.24 -16.00 11.76
C LYS A 225 -15.68 -14.56 11.50
N ALA A 226 -16.84 -14.20 12.04
CA ALA A 226 -17.33 -12.83 12.11
C ALA A 226 -17.14 -12.24 13.53
N GLY A 227 -17.48 -10.95 13.68
CA GLY A 227 -17.44 -10.25 14.96
C GLY A 227 -16.03 -9.89 15.42
N ILE A 228 -15.09 -9.73 14.49
CA ILE A 228 -13.72 -9.32 14.79
C ILE A 228 -13.25 -8.25 13.80
N TYR A 229 -12.52 -7.27 14.30
CA TYR A 229 -11.87 -6.23 13.51
C TYR A 229 -10.60 -5.74 14.21
N ARG A 230 -9.73 -5.04 13.47
CA ARG A 230 -8.57 -4.35 14.05
C ARG A 230 -9.06 -3.10 14.80
N ASP A 231 -8.57 -2.89 16.01
CA ASP A 231 -8.81 -1.65 16.76
C ASP A 231 -7.78 -0.58 16.35
N PRO A 232 -8.13 0.40 15.50
CA PRO A 232 -7.15 1.41 15.06
C PRO A 232 -6.82 2.45 16.14
N GLU A 233 -7.63 2.58 17.18
CA GLU A 233 -7.43 3.53 18.27
C GLU A 233 -6.43 2.99 19.30
N ASN A 234 -6.44 1.66 19.53
CA ASN A 234 -5.56 0.97 20.48
C ASN A 234 -4.71 -0.10 19.78
N ASP A 235 -4.08 0.27 18.67
CA ASP A 235 -3.38 -0.65 17.74
C ASP A 235 -1.99 -1.10 18.27
N THR A 236 -1.74 -0.95 19.57
CA THR A 236 -0.48 -1.34 20.22
C THR A 236 -0.71 -2.52 21.16
N ILE A 237 0.07 -3.58 21.00
CA ILE A 237 0.08 -4.71 21.93
C ILE A 237 1.21 -4.48 22.94
N GLU A 238 0.88 -4.45 24.22
CA GLU A 238 1.89 -4.49 25.29
C GLU A 238 2.30 -5.93 25.53
N TYR A 239 3.58 -6.20 25.31
CA TYR A 239 4.17 -7.51 25.63
C TYR A 239 4.61 -7.54 27.10
N LYS A 240 4.15 -8.53 27.84
CA LYS A 240 4.54 -8.77 29.22
C LYS A 240 5.76 -9.68 29.28
#